data_5d47fb4e5b87ee02a2f801e09e886d16
#
_entry.id   5d47fb4e5b87ee02a2f801e09e886d16
#
_cell.length_a   1.000
_cell.length_b   1.000
_cell.length_c   1.000
_cell.angle_alpha   90.00
_cell.angle_beta   90.00
_cell.angle_gamma   90.00
#
_symmetry.space_group_name_H-M   'P 1'
#
loop_
_entity.id
_entity.type
_entity.pdbx_description
1 polymer ?
#
loop_
_entity_poly.entity_id
_entity_poly.type
_entity_poly.pdbx_seq_one_letter_code
_entity_poly.pdbx_strand_id
1 'polypeptide(L)'
;MTVSNLSTNLNSSANPGSQQMGTPALAKAGVTSKALSTVPSGSKGSAGVEVAISSKAIAAYQASLRSASTSALSLDELKKYTAKELTALPLAQFKQMSAAQLAALPAAAMKGLTADQIGSLSADQLQGLTALQIAALEKAQVAYFTPANIKLLTNTQLASFTPMAFSGMTQAQLLAITPMQGIALKASKLVYLTADQKAAIQAKMVMAGPAQNLVQVLNAQTQR
;
A
#
# COMPACT_ATOMS: atom_id res chain seq x y z
N MET A 1 13.56 56.25 18.02
CA MET A 1 13.92 55.86 19.37
C MET A 1 14.01 54.36 19.40
N THR A 2 15.20 53.87 19.19
CA THR A 2 16.13 53.28 20.17
C THR A 2 15.71 51.94 20.69
N VAL A 3 16.39 50.95 20.14
CA VAL A 3 17.31 49.96 20.79
C VAL A 3 16.60 48.93 21.66
N SER A 4 16.93 47.67 21.66
CA SER A 4 18.24 47.07 21.88
C SER A 4 18.23 45.57 21.61
N ASN A 5 19.31 45.11 21.06
CA ASN A 5 19.90 43.77 21.18
C ASN A 5 19.78 43.19 22.59
N LEU A 6 19.55 41.88 22.67
CA LEU A 6 20.22 41.04 23.66
C LEU A 6 20.55 39.66 23.10
N SER A 7 21.80 39.51 22.74
CA SER A 7 22.49 38.21 22.67
C SER A 7 22.58 37.64 24.09
N THR A 8 22.22 36.38 24.27
CA THR A 8 22.76 35.57 25.37
C THR A 8 23.11 34.18 24.88
N ASN A 9 24.37 34.02 24.76
CA ASN A 9 25.17 32.82 24.70
C ASN A 9 25.13 32.13 26.09
N LEU A 10 24.87 30.83 26.13
CA LEU A 10 25.23 29.89 27.20
C LEU A 10 25.22 28.50 26.61
N ASN A 11 26.33 27.98 26.20
CA ASN A 11 27.34 27.23 26.92
C ASN A 11 26.84 26.01 27.68
N SER A 12 27.24 24.87 27.14
CA SER A 12 27.76 23.69 27.86
C SER A 12 26.86 23.06 28.93
N SER A 13 26.35 21.88 28.62
CA SER A 13 26.43 20.79 29.57
C SER A 13 26.42 19.44 28.85
N ALA A 14 27.45 18.69 29.10
CA ALA A 14 27.71 17.34 28.62
C ALA A 14 26.58 16.39 29.07
N ASN A 15 26.10 15.57 28.13
CA ASN A 15 25.34 14.38 28.48
C ASN A 15 26.13 13.14 27.99
N PRO A 16 26.69 12.31 28.87
CA PRO A 16 27.31 11.05 28.52
C PRO A 16 26.21 9.97 28.48
N GLY A 17 25.79 9.55 27.31
CA GLY A 17 24.77 8.50 27.18
C GLY A 17 24.52 8.09 25.73
N SER A 18 25.58 7.99 24.94
CA SER A 18 25.47 7.32 23.63
C SER A 18 25.38 5.80 23.85
N GLN A 19 24.18 5.29 24.02
CA GLN A 19 23.93 3.88 23.80
C GLN A 19 24.14 3.59 22.31
N GLN A 20 25.18 2.83 22.03
CA GLN A 20 25.42 2.19 20.74
C GLN A 20 24.20 1.36 20.38
N MET A 21 23.37 1.86 19.47
CA MET A 21 22.45 1.00 18.74
C MET A 21 23.29 0.16 17.79
N GLY A 22 23.44 -1.11 18.16
CA GLY A 22 24.09 -2.12 17.35
C GLY A 22 23.35 -2.22 16.00
N THR A 23 24.12 -2.16 14.94
CA THR A 23 23.66 -2.35 13.56
C THR A 23 23.48 -3.85 13.27
N PRO A 24 22.25 -4.37 13.22
CA PRO A 24 22.03 -5.81 12.93
C PRO A 24 22.24 -6.17 11.46
N ALA A 25 22.48 -5.23 10.57
CA ALA A 25 22.48 -5.46 9.13
C ALA A 25 23.83 -5.91 8.56
N LEU A 26 24.96 -5.76 9.28
CA LEU A 26 26.28 -6.14 8.77
C LEU A 26 26.58 -7.65 8.89
N ALA A 27 25.90 -8.34 9.79
CA ALA A 27 26.17 -9.77 10.02
C ALA A 27 25.66 -10.71 8.93
N LYS A 28 24.71 -10.28 8.09
CA LYS A 28 24.13 -11.11 7.00
C LYS A 28 24.85 -11.00 5.66
N ALA A 29 25.74 -10.01 5.50
CA ALA A 29 26.48 -9.79 4.25
C ALA A 29 27.90 -10.33 4.25
N GLY A 30 28.33 -11.05 5.32
CA GLY A 30 29.69 -11.63 5.40
C GLY A 30 30.81 -10.60 5.49
N VAL A 31 30.49 -9.35 5.79
CA VAL A 31 31.50 -8.29 6.01
C VAL A 31 31.72 -8.18 7.50
N THR A 32 32.77 -8.85 7.99
CA THR A 32 33.19 -8.74 9.41
C THR A 32 33.72 -7.33 9.68
N SER A 33 33.28 -6.73 10.77
CA SER A 33 33.64 -5.40 11.25
C SER A 33 35.14 -5.15 11.48
N LYS A 34 35.98 -6.13 11.19
CA LYS A 34 37.44 -6.04 11.33
C LYS A 34 38.13 -5.34 10.15
N ALA A 35 37.41 -5.14 9.03
CA ALA A 35 37.98 -4.49 7.85
C ALA A 35 37.87 -2.95 7.84
N LEU A 36 37.17 -2.35 8.82
CA LEU A 36 36.95 -0.89 8.85
C LEU A 36 37.81 -0.14 9.87
N SER A 37 38.73 -0.84 10.60
CA SER A 37 39.45 -0.28 11.75
C SER A 37 40.93 0.06 11.50
N THR A 38 41.41 -0.01 10.25
CA THR A 38 42.78 0.35 9.94
C THR A 38 42.85 1.27 8.75
N VAL A 39 42.57 2.54 8.99
CA VAL A 39 43.14 3.62 8.16
C VAL A 39 44.40 4.09 8.87
N PRO A 40 45.62 3.72 8.42
CA PRO A 40 46.82 4.33 8.95
C PRO A 40 46.91 5.73 8.36
N SER A 41 46.88 6.72 9.25
CA SER A 41 47.27 8.09 8.96
C SER A 41 48.76 8.11 8.61
N GLY A 42 49.08 8.45 7.36
CA GLY A 42 50.40 8.90 6.97
C GLY A 42 51.40 7.84 6.53
N SER A 43 51.50 7.62 5.20
CA SER A 43 52.76 7.74 4.49
C SER A 43 52.58 7.46 2.99
N LYS A 44 53.35 8.16 2.20
CA LYS A 44 53.42 8.11 0.73
C LYS A 44 53.65 6.68 0.22
N GLY A 45 52.91 6.25 -0.78
CA GLY A 45 53.28 5.14 -1.62
C GLY A 45 52.15 4.12 -1.78
N SER A 46 51.32 4.36 -2.79
CA SER A 46 50.73 3.44 -3.76
C SER A 46 50.43 2.00 -3.32
N ALA A 47 49.30 1.68 -3.46
CA ALA A 47 48.51 0.63 -4.12
C ALA A 47 47.13 0.75 -3.54
N GLY A 48 46.30 1.55 -4.18
CA GLY A 48 44.88 1.59 -3.86
C GLY A 48 44.34 0.18 -3.97
N VAL A 49 43.96 -0.42 -2.86
CA VAL A 49 43.09 -1.59 -2.88
C VAL A 49 41.77 -1.09 -3.41
N GLU A 50 41.62 -1.15 -4.73
CA GLU A 50 40.36 -0.90 -5.38
C GLU A 50 39.44 -2.06 -4.99
N VAL A 51 38.66 -1.85 -3.93
CA VAL A 51 37.62 -2.80 -3.56
C VAL A 51 36.53 -2.69 -4.62
N ALA A 52 36.68 -3.48 -5.68
CA ALA A 52 35.66 -3.61 -6.68
C ALA A 52 34.43 -4.26 -6.03
N ILE A 53 33.57 -3.44 -5.45
CA ILE A 53 32.25 -3.88 -4.97
C ILE A 53 31.45 -4.21 -6.23
N SER A 54 31.17 -5.49 -6.45
CA SER A 54 30.43 -5.92 -7.62
C SER A 54 29.09 -5.17 -7.69
N SER A 55 28.67 -4.79 -8.88
CA SER A 55 27.35 -4.16 -9.10
C SER A 55 26.20 -4.97 -8.51
N LYS A 56 26.35 -6.30 -8.40
CA LYS A 56 25.41 -7.20 -7.74
C LYS A 56 25.41 -7.00 -6.20
N ALA A 57 26.55 -6.74 -5.58
CA ALA A 57 26.63 -6.45 -4.15
C ALA A 57 26.06 -5.05 -3.83
N ILE A 58 26.29 -4.07 -4.71
CA ILE A 58 25.69 -2.73 -4.61
C ILE A 58 24.17 -2.83 -4.75
N ALA A 59 23.68 -3.58 -5.75
CA ALA A 59 22.25 -3.80 -5.94
C ALA A 59 21.60 -4.54 -4.76
N ALA A 60 22.28 -5.54 -4.21
CA ALA A 60 21.81 -6.28 -3.02
C ALA A 60 21.79 -5.38 -1.77
N TYR A 61 22.78 -4.53 -1.60
CA TYR A 61 22.83 -3.55 -0.49
C TYR A 61 21.76 -2.46 -0.65
N GLN A 62 21.57 -1.94 -1.86
CA GLN A 62 20.49 -0.99 -2.15
C GLN A 62 19.10 -1.62 -1.98
N ALA A 63 18.93 -2.88 -2.38
CA ALA A 63 17.71 -3.63 -2.11
C ALA A 63 17.48 -3.83 -0.60
N SER A 64 18.55 -4.11 0.16
CA SER A 64 18.51 -4.23 1.63
C SER A 64 18.19 -2.89 2.30
N LEU A 65 18.74 -1.78 1.82
CA LEU A 65 18.40 -0.44 2.33
C LEU A 65 16.96 -0.05 1.99
N ARG A 66 16.48 -0.41 0.80
CA ARG A 66 15.07 -0.23 0.42
C ARG A 66 14.14 -1.11 1.27
N SER A 67 14.61 -2.28 1.71
CA SER A 67 13.82 -3.15 2.59
C SER A 67 13.78 -2.70 4.05
N ALA A 68 14.65 -1.80 4.47
CA ALA A 68 14.75 -1.38 5.88
C ALA A 68 13.83 -0.21 6.26
N SER A 69 13.20 0.49 5.32
CA SER A 69 12.49 1.73 5.67
C SER A 69 11.42 2.12 4.64
N THR A 70 10.23 1.53 4.74
CA THR A 70 9.05 2.05 4.01
C THR A 70 8.54 3.38 4.58
N SER A 71 8.85 3.68 5.82
CA SER A 71 8.60 5.01 6.37
C SER A 71 9.48 6.10 5.72
N ALA A 72 10.52 5.69 4.96
CA ALA A 72 11.43 6.58 4.25
C ALA A 72 11.11 6.75 2.75
N LEU A 73 10.15 6.00 2.17
CA LEU A 73 9.75 6.22 0.77
C LEU A 73 9.02 7.57 0.68
N SER A 74 9.64 8.49 -0.03
CA SER A 74 9.01 9.78 -0.31
C SER A 74 7.78 9.60 -1.21
N LEU A 75 6.81 10.50 -1.07
CA LEU A 75 5.61 10.47 -1.93
C LEU A 75 5.98 10.61 -3.42
N ASP A 76 7.08 11.29 -3.73
CA ASP A 76 7.52 11.49 -5.12
C ASP A 76 8.15 10.23 -5.73
N GLU A 77 8.78 9.39 -4.92
CA GLU A 77 9.25 8.06 -5.37
C GLU A 77 8.07 7.13 -5.60
N LEU A 78 7.08 7.13 -4.71
CA LEU A 78 5.88 6.30 -4.83
C LEU A 78 5.06 6.63 -6.09
N LYS A 79 5.01 7.88 -6.51
CA LYS A 79 4.36 8.29 -7.77
C LYS A 79 4.96 7.66 -9.04
N LYS A 80 6.18 7.14 -8.94
CA LYS A 80 6.89 6.48 -10.06
C LYS A 80 6.80 4.96 -10.02
N TYR A 81 6.16 4.41 -9.00
CA TYR A 81 6.05 2.96 -8.82
C TYR A 81 5.32 2.29 -9.98
N THR A 82 5.86 1.19 -10.43
CA THR A 82 5.25 0.31 -11.43
C THR A 82 4.53 -0.87 -10.74
N ALA A 83 3.70 -1.57 -11.49
CA ALA A 83 3.05 -2.80 -11.02
C ALA A 83 4.09 -3.84 -10.55
N LYS A 84 5.21 -3.98 -11.27
CA LYS A 84 6.29 -4.92 -10.93
C LYS A 84 6.95 -4.58 -9.59
N GLU A 85 7.21 -3.31 -9.34
CA GLU A 85 7.81 -2.86 -8.07
C GLU A 85 6.85 -3.06 -6.90
N LEU A 86 5.56 -2.81 -7.12
CA LEU A 86 4.53 -3.05 -6.11
C LEU A 86 4.37 -4.54 -5.78
N THR A 87 4.40 -5.41 -6.80
CA THR A 87 4.40 -6.88 -6.61
C THR A 87 5.62 -7.35 -5.82
N ALA A 88 6.79 -6.76 -6.07
CA ALA A 88 8.04 -7.10 -5.41
C ALA A 88 8.17 -6.52 -3.99
N LEU A 89 7.26 -5.62 -3.58
CA LEU A 89 7.29 -5.00 -2.27
C LEU A 89 6.95 -6.02 -1.18
N PRO A 90 7.85 -6.24 -0.19
CA PRO A 90 7.60 -7.17 0.90
C PRO A 90 6.33 -6.80 1.68
N LEU A 91 5.53 -7.81 2.05
CA LEU A 91 4.28 -7.62 2.77
C LEU A 91 4.43 -6.81 4.06
N ALA A 92 5.53 -7.04 4.79
CA ALA A 92 5.81 -6.29 6.03
C ALA A 92 5.95 -4.80 5.79
N GLN A 93 6.57 -4.41 4.66
CA GLN A 93 6.71 -3.02 4.26
C GLN A 93 5.39 -2.45 3.77
N PHE A 94 4.66 -3.19 2.94
CA PHE A 94 3.34 -2.78 2.46
C PHE A 94 2.39 -2.46 3.61
N LYS A 95 2.38 -3.28 4.66
CA LYS A 95 1.57 -3.06 5.87
C LYS A 95 1.93 -1.79 6.64
N GLN A 96 3.17 -1.32 6.53
CA GLN A 96 3.64 -0.10 7.19
C GLN A 96 3.35 1.18 6.38
N MET A 97 2.91 1.05 5.13
CA MET A 97 2.57 2.21 4.31
C MET A 97 1.37 2.96 4.92
N SER A 98 1.49 4.28 5.00
CA SER A 98 0.37 5.13 5.38
C SER A 98 -0.68 5.21 4.26
N ALA A 99 -1.89 5.64 4.60
CA ALA A 99 -2.94 5.94 3.63
C ALA A 99 -2.48 6.93 2.55
N ALA A 100 -1.72 7.97 2.94
CA ALA A 100 -1.17 8.96 2.02
C ALA A 100 -0.13 8.36 1.05
N GLN A 101 0.71 7.44 1.52
CA GLN A 101 1.67 6.73 0.69
C GLN A 101 0.98 5.81 -0.32
N LEU A 102 -0.05 5.09 0.10
CA LEU A 102 -0.87 4.28 -0.83
C LEU A 102 -1.59 5.16 -1.86
N ALA A 103 -2.17 6.29 -1.43
CA ALA A 103 -2.83 7.23 -2.34
C ALA A 103 -1.87 7.84 -3.38
N ALA A 104 -0.57 7.94 -3.06
CA ALA A 104 0.45 8.45 -3.98
C ALA A 104 0.85 7.47 -5.08
N LEU A 105 0.55 6.18 -4.93
CA LEU A 105 0.84 5.18 -5.95
C LEU A 105 0.04 5.43 -7.23
N PRO A 106 0.64 5.26 -8.42
CA PRO A 106 -0.10 5.35 -9.68
C PRO A 106 -1.21 4.29 -9.75
N ALA A 107 -2.35 4.65 -10.33
CA ALA A 107 -3.43 3.69 -10.56
C ALA A 107 -2.98 2.48 -11.38
N ALA A 108 -2.06 2.68 -12.34
CA ALA A 108 -1.48 1.58 -13.12
C ALA A 108 -0.69 0.58 -12.28
N ALA A 109 -0.07 1.02 -11.17
CA ALA A 109 0.66 0.16 -10.27
C ALA A 109 -0.25 -0.80 -9.50
N MET A 110 -1.53 -0.47 -9.31
CA MET A 110 -2.51 -1.29 -8.57
C MET A 110 -2.66 -2.70 -9.13
N LYS A 111 -2.41 -2.90 -10.43
CA LYS A 111 -2.39 -4.23 -11.05
C LYS A 111 -1.31 -5.16 -10.48
N GLY A 112 -0.29 -4.60 -9.85
CA GLY A 112 0.77 -5.34 -9.17
C GLY A 112 0.43 -5.79 -7.74
N LEU A 113 -0.70 -5.41 -7.18
CA LEU A 113 -1.10 -5.84 -5.84
C LEU A 113 -1.34 -7.34 -5.78
N THR A 114 -0.67 -7.99 -4.83
CA THR A 114 -0.82 -9.42 -4.56
C THR A 114 -2.03 -9.72 -3.67
N ALA A 115 -2.44 -10.98 -3.61
CA ALA A 115 -3.52 -11.44 -2.73
C ALA A 115 -3.25 -11.08 -1.26
N ASP A 116 -2.02 -11.33 -0.78
CA ASP A 116 -1.63 -11.07 0.60
C ASP A 116 -1.63 -9.57 0.91
N GLN A 117 -1.17 -8.74 -0.03
CA GLN A 117 -1.20 -7.29 0.13
C GLN A 117 -2.64 -6.77 0.23
N ILE A 118 -3.52 -7.18 -0.68
CA ILE A 118 -4.93 -6.76 -0.68
C ILE A 118 -5.65 -7.25 0.58
N GLY A 119 -5.48 -8.53 0.93
CA GLY A 119 -6.11 -9.11 2.11
C GLY A 119 -5.65 -8.50 3.43
N SER A 120 -4.44 -7.91 3.46
CA SER A 120 -3.84 -7.31 4.64
C SER A 120 -4.11 -5.80 4.81
N LEU A 121 -4.82 -5.17 3.88
CA LEU A 121 -5.13 -3.73 3.97
C LEU A 121 -5.85 -3.38 5.27
N SER A 122 -5.31 -2.42 6.00
CA SER A 122 -5.96 -1.85 7.17
C SER A 122 -7.14 -0.93 6.79
N ALA A 123 -7.98 -0.56 7.75
CA ALA A 123 -9.08 0.37 7.53
C ALA A 123 -8.59 1.71 6.96
N ASP A 124 -7.54 2.28 7.55
CA ASP A 124 -6.96 3.56 7.10
C ASP A 124 -6.38 3.46 5.69
N GLN A 125 -5.69 2.35 5.39
CA GLN A 125 -5.15 2.08 4.08
C GLN A 125 -6.24 1.95 3.02
N LEU A 126 -7.33 1.23 3.34
CA LEU A 126 -8.50 1.11 2.45
C LEU A 126 -9.13 2.47 2.16
N GLN A 127 -9.33 3.29 3.19
CA GLN A 127 -9.90 4.64 3.03
C GLN A 127 -8.98 5.57 2.23
N GLY A 128 -7.66 5.35 2.29
CA GLY A 128 -6.66 6.08 1.51
C GLY A 128 -6.67 5.75 0.01
N LEU A 129 -7.23 4.61 -0.41
CA LEU A 129 -7.29 4.25 -1.83
C LEU A 129 -8.21 5.20 -2.61
N THR A 130 -7.67 5.78 -3.68
CA THR A 130 -8.43 6.66 -4.54
C THR A 130 -9.39 5.90 -5.46
N ALA A 131 -10.40 6.59 -5.98
CA ALA A 131 -11.35 6.05 -6.94
C ALA A 131 -10.67 5.49 -8.21
N LEU A 132 -9.62 6.16 -8.70
CA LEU A 132 -8.85 5.74 -9.87
C LEU A 132 -8.04 4.47 -9.58
N GLN A 133 -7.47 4.36 -8.40
CA GLN A 133 -6.74 3.16 -7.99
C GLN A 133 -7.66 1.95 -7.89
N ILE A 134 -8.85 2.11 -7.33
CA ILE A 134 -9.87 1.06 -7.25
C ILE A 134 -10.38 0.67 -8.64
N ALA A 135 -10.58 1.65 -9.52
CA ALA A 135 -11.00 1.39 -10.90
C ALA A 135 -9.95 0.62 -11.71
N ALA A 136 -8.68 0.70 -11.33
CA ALA A 136 -7.59 -0.01 -11.99
C ALA A 136 -7.43 -1.47 -11.55
N LEU A 137 -8.12 -1.90 -10.47
CA LEU A 137 -8.08 -3.28 -9.99
C LEU A 137 -8.77 -4.24 -10.97
N GLU A 138 -8.18 -5.40 -11.11
CA GLU A 138 -8.66 -6.45 -11.99
C GLU A 138 -9.64 -7.40 -11.27
N LYS A 139 -10.42 -8.16 -12.05
CA LYS A 139 -11.41 -9.11 -11.54
C LYS A 139 -10.83 -10.07 -10.48
N ALA A 140 -9.65 -10.63 -10.73
CA ALA A 140 -8.99 -11.55 -9.80
C ALA A 140 -8.61 -10.85 -8.49
N GLN A 141 -8.15 -9.60 -8.57
CA GLN A 141 -7.73 -8.84 -7.40
C GLN A 141 -8.88 -8.49 -6.47
N VAL A 142 -10.07 -8.25 -7.03
CA VAL A 142 -11.26 -7.98 -6.23
C VAL A 142 -11.64 -9.17 -5.33
N ALA A 143 -11.42 -10.40 -5.80
CA ALA A 143 -11.66 -11.60 -5.00
C ALA A 143 -10.76 -11.72 -3.77
N TYR A 144 -9.64 -11.01 -3.73
CA TYR A 144 -8.68 -11.04 -2.60
C TYR A 144 -9.08 -10.13 -1.43
N PHE A 145 -10.02 -9.20 -1.61
CA PHE A 145 -10.54 -8.45 -0.48
C PHE A 145 -11.26 -9.36 0.50
N THR A 146 -11.05 -9.15 1.79
CA THR A 146 -11.85 -9.85 2.79
C THR A 146 -13.27 -9.26 2.87
N PRO A 147 -14.28 -10.02 3.32
CA PRO A 147 -15.60 -9.46 3.58
C PRO A 147 -15.58 -8.27 4.54
N ALA A 148 -14.63 -8.24 5.49
CA ALA A 148 -14.42 -7.11 6.39
C ALA A 148 -13.93 -5.87 5.61
N ASN A 149 -12.98 -6.04 4.68
CA ASN A 149 -12.51 -4.95 3.82
C ASN A 149 -13.67 -4.33 3.01
N ILE A 150 -14.55 -5.15 2.45
CA ILE A 150 -15.72 -4.68 1.66
C ILE A 150 -16.63 -3.78 2.50
N LYS A 151 -16.88 -4.13 3.76
CA LYS A 151 -17.70 -3.29 4.68
C LYS A 151 -17.06 -1.92 4.95
N LEU A 152 -15.74 -1.83 4.93
CA LEU A 152 -14.99 -0.62 5.23
C LEU A 152 -14.86 0.33 4.02
N LEU A 153 -15.10 -0.15 2.80
CA LEU A 153 -15.09 0.68 1.62
C LEU A 153 -16.21 1.73 1.69
N THR A 154 -15.87 2.96 1.29
CA THR A 154 -16.90 3.99 1.10
C THR A 154 -17.80 3.66 -0.09
N ASN A 155 -18.97 4.28 -0.15
CA ASN A 155 -19.89 4.14 -1.30
C ASN A 155 -19.20 4.51 -2.62
N THR A 156 -18.40 5.58 -2.61
CA THR A 156 -17.64 6.03 -3.79
C THR A 156 -16.61 4.99 -4.21
N GLN A 157 -15.87 4.43 -3.27
CA GLN A 157 -14.87 3.40 -3.54
C GLN A 157 -15.53 2.15 -4.11
N LEU A 158 -16.60 1.66 -3.50
CA LEU A 158 -17.32 0.49 -4.01
C LEU A 158 -17.89 0.74 -5.42
N ALA A 159 -18.42 1.93 -5.66
CA ALA A 159 -18.92 2.34 -6.98
C ALA A 159 -17.80 2.53 -8.02
N SER A 160 -16.55 2.67 -7.61
CA SER A 160 -15.40 2.88 -8.51
C SER A 160 -14.90 1.60 -9.16
N PHE A 161 -15.17 0.42 -8.61
CA PHE A 161 -14.83 -0.82 -9.31
C PHE A 161 -15.44 -0.82 -10.72
N THR A 162 -14.69 -1.27 -11.72
CA THR A 162 -15.29 -1.50 -13.03
C THR A 162 -16.34 -2.62 -12.95
N PRO A 163 -17.37 -2.66 -13.82
CA PRO A 163 -18.36 -3.75 -13.80
C PRO A 163 -17.71 -5.13 -13.91
N MET A 164 -16.67 -5.27 -14.74
CA MET A 164 -15.90 -6.50 -14.89
C MET A 164 -15.17 -6.87 -13.59
N ALA A 165 -14.47 -5.92 -12.95
CA ALA A 165 -13.78 -6.14 -11.68
C ALA A 165 -14.78 -6.52 -10.57
N PHE A 166 -15.92 -5.82 -10.51
CA PHE A 166 -16.98 -6.08 -9.54
C PHE A 166 -17.54 -7.51 -9.64
N SER A 167 -17.63 -8.07 -10.84
CA SER A 167 -18.05 -9.47 -11.06
C SER A 167 -17.06 -10.50 -10.46
N GLY A 168 -15.88 -10.08 -10.04
CA GLY A 168 -14.91 -10.90 -9.32
C GLY A 168 -15.22 -11.08 -7.83
N MET A 169 -16.20 -10.34 -7.28
CA MET A 169 -16.59 -10.50 -5.89
C MET A 169 -17.15 -11.89 -5.62
N THR A 170 -16.70 -12.49 -4.53
CA THR A 170 -17.26 -13.74 -4.00
C THR A 170 -18.63 -13.49 -3.38
N GLN A 171 -19.41 -14.55 -3.20
CA GLN A 171 -20.72 -14.46 -2.53
C GLN A 171 -20.58 -13.87 -1.11
N ALA A 172 -19.55 -14.28 -0.36
CA ALA A 172 -19.29 -13.77 0.99
C ALA A 172 -19.02 -12.25 0.99
N GLN A 173 -18.28 -11.74 -0.02
CA GLN A 173 -18.03 -10.31 -0.17
C GLN A 173 -19.31 -9.54 -0.54
N LEU A 174 -20.14 -10.08 -1.44
CA LEU A 174 -21.42 -9.47 -1.81
C LEU A 174 -22.38 -9.40 -0.63
N LEU A 175 -22.42 -10.46 0.19
CA LEU A 175 -23.21 -10.49 1.42
C LEU A 175 -22.66 -9.53 2.49
N ALA A 176 -21.40 -9.14 2.41
CA ALA A 176 -20.80 -8.16 3.30
C ALA A 176 -21.11 -6.70 2.92
N ILE A 177 -21.59 -6.44 1.70
CA ILE A 177 -22.03 -5.11 1.27
C ILE A 177 -23.12 -4.62 2.24
N THR A 178 -22.93 -3.42 2.78
CA THR A 178 -23.92 -2.81 3.67
C THR A 178 -25.13 -2.31 2.87
N PRO A 179 -26.31 -2.14 3.48
CA PRO A 179 -27.46 -1.58 2.79
C PRO A 179 -27.19 -0.23 2.12
N MET A 180 -26.46 0.66 2.78
CA MET A 180 -26.09 1.98 2.23
C MET A 180 -25.16 1.87 1.02
N GLN A 181 -24.19 0.95 1.06
CA GLN A 181 -23.34 0.65 -0.08
C GLN A 181 -24.15 0.07 -1.24
N GLY A 182 -25.11 -0.82 -0.96
CA GLY A 182 -25.99 -1.42 -1.95
C GLY A 182 -26.81 -0.38 -2.72
N ILE A 183 -27.37 0.61 -2.01
CA ILE A 183 -28.15 1.71 -2.63
C ILE A 183 -27.26 2.56 -3.57
N ALA A 184 -25.98 2.72 -3.25
CA ALA A 184 -25.04 3.49 -4.07
C ALA A 184 -24.59 2.76 -5.35
N LEU A 185 -24.87 1.46 -5.46
CA LEU A 185 -24.50 0.67 -6.64
C LEU A 185 -25.42 1.00 -7.83
N LYS A 186 -24.80 1.27 -8.98
CA LYS A 186 -25.52 1.48 -10.24
C LYS A 186 -25.83 0.14 -10.90
N ALA A 187 -26.96 0.06 -11.61
CA ALA A 187 -27.36 -1.13 -12.37
C ALA A 187 -26.27 -1.66 -13.32
N SER A 188 -25.45 -0.76 -13.89
CA SER A 188 -24.32 -1.14 -14.75
C SER A 188 -23.27 -2.04 -14.08
N LYS A 189 -23.17 -2.01 -12.75
CA LYS A 189 -22.27 -2.90 -12.01
C LYS A 189 -22.76 -4.35 -11.97
N LEU A 190 -24.06 -4.55 -12.17
CA LEU A 190 -24.74 -5.83 -12.00
C LEU A 190 -24.77 -6.66 -13.28
N VAL A 191 -24.41 -6.06 -14.41
CA VAL A 191 -24.49 -6.69 -15.75
C VAL A 191 -23.70 -7.99 -15.84
N TYR A 192 -22.48 -8.01 -15.27
CA TYR A 192 -21.56 -9.15 -15.35
C TYR A 192 -21.68 -10.11 -14.16
N LEU A 193 -22.63 -9.91 -13.26
CA LEU A 193 -22.87 -10.80 -12.13
C LEU A 193 -23.60 -12.07 -12.55
N THR A 194 -23.25 -13.18 -11.92
CA THR A 194 -24.01 -14.44 -12.03
C THR A 194 -25.37 -14.32 -11.34
N ALA A 195 -26.26 -15.28 -11.58
CA ALA A 195 -27.58 -15.31 -10.95
C ALA A 195 -27.45 -15.34 -9.41
N ASP A 196 -26.54 -16.16 -8.88
CA ASP A 196 -26.31 -16.28 -7.44
C ASP A 196 -25.75 -14.98 -6.82
N GLN A 197 -24.84 -14.31 -7.54
CA GLN A 197 -24.32 -13.03 -7.14
C GLN A 197 -25.40 -11.94 -7.12
N LYS A 198 -26.27 -11.92 -8.11
CA LYS A 198 -27.44 -11.02 -8.15
C LYS A 198 -28.38 -11.28 -6.97
N ALA A 199 -28.69 -12.54 -6.69
CA ALA A 199 -29.55 -12.94 -5.58
C ALA A 199 -28.96 -12.49 -4.22
N ALA A 200 -27.63 -12.62 -4.02
CA ALA A 200 -26.96 -12.17 -2.81
C ALA A 200 -27.11 -10.66 -2.57
N ILE A 201 -26.98 -9.85 -3.62
CA ILE A 201 -27.17 -8.39 -3.54
C ILE A 201 -28.66 -8.06 -3.31
N GLN A 202 -29.58 -8.72 -4.00
CA GLN A 202 -31.01 -8.50 -3.82
C GLN A 202 -31.45 -8.73 -2.38
N ALA A 203 -30.99 -9.83 -1.77
CA ALA A 203 -31.31 -10.14 -0.38
C ALA A 203 -30.89 -9.00 0.59
N LYS A 204 -29.78 -8.31 0.29
CA LYS A 204 -29.31 -7.17 1.10
C LYS A 204 -30.10 -5.90 0.84
N MET A 205 -30.54 -5.68 -0.39
CA MET A 205 -31.30 -4.48 -0.75
C MET A 205 -32.73 -4.52 -0.25
N VAL A 206 -33.35 -5.68 -0.22
CA VAL A 206 -34.68 -5.88 0.35
C VAL A 206 -34.72 -5.53 1.85
N MET A 207 -33.63 -5.81 2.57
CA MET A 207 -33.51 -5.46 3.98
C MET A 207 -33.27 -3.96 4.25
N ALA A 208 -32.95 -3.18 3.21
CA ALA A 208 -32.64 -1.75 3.35
C ALA A 208 -33.85 -0.80 3.25
N GLY A 209 -35.06 -1.34 3.05
CA GLY A 209 -36.26 -0.50 2.79
C GLY A 209 -36.38 -0.09 1.31
N PRO A 210 -37.12 0.95 0.93
CA PRO A 210 -37.75 1.14 -0.38
C PRO A 210 -36.82 1.32 -1.59
N ALA A 211 -35.76 0.54 -1.69
CA ALA A 211 -34.93 0.42 -2.91
C ALA A 211 -35.61 -0.47 -3.99
N GLN A 212 -36.92 -0.36 -4.13
CA GLN A 212 -37.73 -1.15 -5.06
C GLN A 212 -37.29 -1.03 -6.52
N ASN A 213 -36.70 0.11 -6.90
CA ASN A 213 -36.28 0.33 -8.28
C ASN A 213 -35.09 -0.54 -8.72
N LEU A 214 -34.14 -0.86 -7.83
CA LEU A 214 -32.99 -1.68 -8.20
C LEU A 214 -33.34 -3.17 -8.22
N VAL A 215 -34.24 -3.59 -7.33
CA VAL A 215 -34.80 -4.96 -7.31
C VAL A 215 -35.57 -5.24 -8.60
N GLN A 216 -36.33 -4.27 -9.10
CA GLN A 216 -37.05 -4.41 -10.39
C GLN A 216 -36.10 -4.53 -11.58
N VAL A 217 -35.00 -3.74 -11.59
CA VAL A 217 -33.97 -3.81 -12.66
C VAL A 217 -33.27 -5.17 -12.64
N LEU A 218 -32.96 -5.70 -11.46
CA LEU A 218 -32.36 -7.03 -11.31
C LEU A 218 -33.30 -8.13 -11.80
N ASN A 219 -34.58 -8.06 -11.46
CA ASN A 219 -35.59 -9.03 -11.90
C ASN A 219 -35.78 -8.99 -13.40
N ALA A 220 -35.80 -7.82 -14.03
CA ALA A 220 -35.92 -7.66 -15.47
C ALA A 220 -34.69 -8.22 -16.25
N GLN A 221 -33.52 -8.26 -15.65
CA GLN A 221 -32.29 -8.83 -16.24
C GLN A 221 -32.17 -10.34 -16.04
N THR A 222 -32.90 -10.92 -15.11
CA THR A 222 -32.89 -12.37 -14.84
C THR A 222 -33.85 -13.14 -15.75
N GLN A 223 -34.78 -12.43 -16.43
CA GLN A 223 -35.78 -13.01 -17.34
C GLN A 223 -35.37 -12.93 -18.83
N ARG A 224 -34.14 -12.49 -19.13
CA ARG A 224 -33.54 -12.52 -20.47
C ARG A 224 -32.41 -13.52 -20.54
#